data_1238a22ec66acc4db874abc18a20ffae
#
_entry.id   1238a22ec66acc4db874abc18a20ffae
#
_cell.length_a   1.000
_cell.length_b   1.000
_cell.length_c   1.000
_cell.angle_alpha   90.00
_cell.angle_beta   90.00
_cell.angle_gamma   90.00
#
_symmetry.space_group_name_H-M   'P 1'
#
loop_
_entity.id
_entity.type
_entity.pdbx_description
1 polymer ?
#
loop_
_entity_poly.entity_id
_entity_poly.type
_entity_poly.pdbx_seq_one_letter_code
_entity_poly.pdbx_strand_id
1 'polypeptide(L)'
;MNEETFTKNIAALFAKRSDVFTGIGDDAAALDLGLPGGKLLLAAADQVVEGVHFVPETHPSDVARKLLHRNISDIAAMGGIPTHALVTLSLNPVDEVWLEQFNKALSDAADIYQVAIIGGDVAGAPVPGKAASLTILGLVEKEKLSLRTNAKAGDHLFLTGSFGKSFPTAHHLTFSPRLAEGRFLAGDYTCAMMDVSDGLAKDLARFAADSGLSVELHDPGNTIPARDGATLRQRLDDGEDYELIIAVPPEKSEQLLKEWCFPKLPLSRVGIFVADQTPGRILLDGTPIQEKGYDHFHEN
;
A
#
# COMPACT_ATOMS: atom_id res chain seq x y z
N MET A 1 -6.76 3.90 -22.16
CA MET A 1 -5.72 3.06 -21.53
C MET A 1 -5.83 3.35 -20.05
N ASN A 2 -5.98 2.34 -19.21
CA ASN A 2 -5.98 2.53 -17.76
C ASN A 2 -4.56 2.39 -17.18
N GLU A 3 -4.38 2.76 -15.92
CA GLU A 3 -3.09 2.77 -15.23
C GLU A 3 -2.44 1.38 -15.18
N GLU A 4 -3.21 0.32 -14.91
CA GLU A 4 -2.71 -1.05 -14.87
C GLU A 4 -2.15 -1.51 -16.21
N THR A 5 -2.85 -1.21 -17.31
CA THR A 5 -2.37 -1.51 -18.67
C THR A 5 -1.09 -0.73 -18.98
N PHE A 6 -1.00 0.53 -18.55
CA PHE A 6 0.20 1.34 -18.70
C PHE A 6 1.37 0.72 -17.96
N THR A 7 1.19 0.36 -16.68
CA THR A 7 2.24 -0.25 -15.84
C THR A 7 2.73 -1.57 -16.43
N LYS A 8 1.83 -2.44 -16.88
CA LYS A 8 2.20 -3.70 -17.57
C LYS A 8 3.00 -3.45 -18.85
N ASN A 9 2.62 -2.45 -19.65
CA ASN A 9 3.32 -2.11 -20.88
C ASN A 9 4.73 -1.59 -20.63
N ILE A 10 4.92 -0.69 -19.66
CA ILE A 10 6.26 -0.19 -19.34
C ILE A 10 7.16 -1.26 -18.69
N ALA A 11 6.60 -2.15 -17.88
CA ALA A 11 7.36 -3.25 -17.30
C ALA A 11 8.01 -4.14 -18.38
N ALA A 12 7.34 -4.30 -19.53
CA ALA A 12 7.87 -5.06 -20.66
C ALA A 12 8.96 -4.33 -21.44
N LEU A 13 9.07 -3.00 -21.32
CA LEU A 13 10.06 -2.19 -22.04
C LEU A 13 11.43 -2.13 -21.35
N PHE A 14 11.47 -2.32 -20.04
CA PHE A 14 12.70 -2.15 -19.28
C PHE A 14 13.50 -3.44 -19.21
N ALA A 15 14.82 -3.31 -19.42
CA ALA A 15 15.74 -4.44 -19.34
C ALA A 15 15.78 -5.00 -17.91
N LYS A 16 15.66 -6.32 -17.81
CA LYS A 16 15.82 -7.01 -16.52
C LYS A 16 17.31 -7.26 -16.26
N ARG A 17 17.77 -6.85 -15.08
CA ARG A 17 19.09 -7.19 -14.57
C ARG A 17 18.98 -8.43 -13.69
N SER A 18 20.06 -9.19 -13.57
CA SER A 18 20.07 -10.43 -12.78
C SER A 18 19.95 -10.21 -11.26
N ASP A 19 20.21 -8.98 -10.81
CA ASP A 19 20.09 -8.55 -9.41
C ASP A 19 18.68 -8.05 -9.05
N VAL A 20 17.75 -7.98 -10.01
CA VAL A 20 16.33 -7.67 -9.74
C VAL A 20 15.61 -8.96 -9.37
N PHE A 21 15.30 -9.13 -8.08
CA PHE A 21 14.54 -10.27 -7.57
C PHE A 21 13.06 -10.17 -7.95
N THR A 22 12.42 -9.03 -7.66
CA THR A 22 11.11 -8.63 -8.20
C THR A 22 11.18 -7.17 -8.63
N GLY A 23 10.52 -6.84 -9.74
CA GLY A 23 10.53 -5.51 -10.32
C GLY A 23 9.17 -4.85 -10.32
N ILE A 24 8.83 -4.14 -11.41
CA ILE A 24 7.55 -3.45 -11.59
C ILE A 24 6.40 -4.45 -11.51
N GLY A 25 5.40 -4.15 -10.67
CA GLY A 25 4.18 -4.95 -10.51
C GLY A 25 3.88 -5.38 -9.09
N ASP A 26 4.77 -5.11 -8.12
CA ASP A 26 4.53 -5.29 -6.69
C ASP A 26 4.59 -3.95 -5.96
N ASP A 27 4.32 -3.90 -4.64
CA ASP A 27 4.32 -2.66 -3.83
C ASP A 27 5.70 -2.01 -3.81
N ALA A 28 6.77 -2.80 -3.79
CA ALA A 28 8.14 -2.33 -3.97
C ALA A 28 8.94 -3.28 -4.86
N ALA A 29 9.94 -2.74 -5.54
CA ALA A 29 10.98 -3.57 -6.15
C ALA A 29 11.88 -4.17 -5.07
N ALA A 30 12.31 -5.44 -5.27
CA ALA A 30 13.28 -6.11 -4.42
C ALA A 30 14.54 -6.46 -5.22
N LEU A 31 15.71 -6.06 -4.72
CA LEU A 31 17.00 -6.23 -5.38
C LEU A 31 17.92 -7.12 -4.54
N ASP A 32 18.55 -8.11 -5.17
CA ASP A 32 19.57 -8.97 -4.57
C ASP A 32 20.97 -8.40 -4.89
N LEU A 33 21.43 -7.51 -4.04
CA LEU A 33 22.73 -6.85 -4.18
C LEU A 33 23.86 -7.55 -3.39
N GLY A 34 23.62 -8.78 -2.93
CA GLY A 34 24.57 -9.51 -2.10
C GLY A 34 24.77 -8.92 -0.70
N LEU A 35 23.73 -8.33 -0.13
CA LEU A 35 23.79 -7.70 1.19
C LEU A 35 24.08 -8.73 2.29
N PRO A 36 24.75 -8.31 3.39
CA PRO A 36 25.01 -9.19 4.54
C PRO A 36 23.73 -9.80 5.09
N GLY A 37 23.79 -11.07 5.49
CA GLY A 37 22.64 -11.83 6.01
C GLY A 37 21.63 -12.23 4.95
N GLY A 38 21.97 -12.15 3.65
CA GLY A 38 21.08 -12.55 2.54
C GLY A 38 19.87 -11.63 2.38
N LYS A 39 19.92 -10.41 2.89
CA LYS A 39 18.83 -9.43 2.76
C LYS A 39 18.71 -8.90 1.35
N LEU A 40 17.48 -8.56 0.98
CA LEU A 40 17.17 -7.81 -0.24
C LEU A 40 17.02 -6.33 0.09
N LEU A 41 17.40 -5.47 -0.87
CA LEU A 41 17.06 -4.06 -0.84
C LEU A 41 15.66 -3.88 -1.45
N LEU A 42 14.78 -3.22 -0.71
CA LEU A 42 13.48 -2.76 -1.21
C LEU A 42 13.58 -1.33 -1.70
N ALA A 43 12.87 -1.00 -2.78
CA ALA A 43 12.77 0.36 -3.31
C ALA A 43 11.36 0.61 -3.86
N ALA A 44 10.69 1.64 -3.34
CA ALA A 44 9.40 2.13 -3.81
C ALA A 44 9.45 3.65 -4.00
N ALA A 45 8.51 4.20 -4.75
CA ALA A 45 8.39 5.64 -4.93
C ALA A 45 6.94 6.04 -5.12
N ASP A 46 6.48 6.93 -4.25
CA ASP A 46 5.14 7.47 -4.26
C ASP A 46 5.16 9.00 -4.20
N GLN A 47 4.08 9.62 -4.63
CA GLN A 47 3.93 11.07 -4.65
C GLN A 47 2.60 11.53 -4.07
N VAL A 48 2.57 12.79 -3.61
CA VAL A 48 1.35 13.52 -3.26
C VAL A 48 1.26 14.77 -4.13
N VAL A 49 0.09 15.00 -4.72
CA VAL A 49 -0.18 16.12 -5.64
C VAL A 49 -1.39 16.88 -5.13
N GLU A 50 -1.26 18.21 -5.06
CA GLU A 50 -2.35 19.12 -4.70
C GLU A 50 -3.51 18.98 -5.69
N GLY A 51 -4.73 18.92 -5.16
CA GLY A 51 -5.95 18.70 -5.96
C GLY A 51 -6.25 17.22 -6.26
N VAL A 52 -5.30 16.31 -5.99
CA VAL A 52 -5.49 14.84 -6.14
C VAL A 52 -5.44 14.17 -4.77
N HIS A 53 -4.33 14.30 -4.05
CA HIS A 53 -4.07 13.60 -2.80
C HIS A 53 -4.32 14.46 -1.55
N PHE A 54 -4.37 15.76 -1.72
CA PHE A 54 -4.67 16.74 -0.67
C PHE A 54 -5.24 18.03 -1.29
N VAL A 55 -6.01 18.78 -0.50
CA VAL A 55 -6.56 20.08 -0.93
C VAL A 55 -5.58 21.22 -0.58
N PRO A 56 -5.67 22.40 -1.24
CA PRO A 56 -4.76 23.52 -1.01
C PRO A 56 -4.67 23.97 0.45
N GLU A 57 -5.76 23.82 1.20
CA GLU A 57 -5.88 24.19 2.61
C GLU A 57 -5.27 23.19 3.58
N THR A 58 -4.83 22.00 3.08
CA THR A 58 -4.22 20.98 3.92
C THR A 58 -2.94 21.50 4.57
N HIS A 59 -2.81 21.31 5.87
CA HIS A 59 -1.64 21.76 6.61
C HIS A 59 -0.37 21.06 6.11
N PRO A 60 0.77 21.77 5.93
CA PRO A 60 2.02 21.19 5.41
C PRO A 60 2.50 19.95 6.16
N SER A 61 2.28 19.93 7.49
CA SER A 61 2.64 18.78 8.33
C SER A 61 1.84 17.51 7.99
N ASP A 62 0.59 17.67 7.56
CA ASP A 62 -0.26 16.52 7.17
C ASP A 62 0.18 15.99 5.80
N VAL A 63 0.53 16.90 4.88
CA VAL A 63 1.06 16.54 3.56
C VAL A 63 2.38 15.78 3.70
N ALA A 64 3.28 16.25 4.58
CA ALA A 64 4.57 15.60 4.84
C ALA A 64 4.41 14.19 5.44
N ARG A 65 3.54 14.06 6.46
CA ARG A 65 3.23 12.76 7.05
C ARG A 65 2.62 11.80 6.04
N LYS A 66 1.62 12.26 5.29
CA LYS A 66 0.99 11.45 4.24
C LYS A 66 2.03 10.93 3.25
N LEU A 67 2.91 11.79 2.75
CA LEU A 67 3.95 11.41 1.80
C LEU A 67 4.85 10.30 2.33
N LEU A 68 5.33 10.43 3.58
CA LEU A 68 6.17 9.41 4.18
C LEU A 68 5.41 8.13 4.48
N HIS A 69 4.21 8.24 5.07
CA HIS A 69 3.43 7.09 5.51
C HIS A 69 2.98 6.20 4.37
N ARG A 70 2.57 6.76 3.21
CA ARG A 70 2.19 5.94 2.05
C ARG A 70 3.38 5.14 1.51
N ASN A 71 4.56 5.72 1.43
CA ASN A 71 5.78 5.01 1.04
C ASN A 71 6.20 3.93 2.07
N ILE A 72 6.01 4.19 3.37
CA ILE A 72 6.24 3.15 4.40
C ILE A 72 5.22 2.02 4.27
N SER A 73 3.99 2.30 3.81
CA SER A 73 2.95 1.29 3.57
C SER A 73 3.41 0.25 2.54
N ASP A 74 4.04 0.67 1.44
CA ASP A 74 4.63 -0.25 0.46
C ASP A 74 5.68 -1.17 1.09
N ILE A 75 6.59 -0.60 1.89
CA ILE A 75 7.62 -1.38 2.59
C ILE A 75 7.00 -2.36 3.59
N ALA A 76 5.90 -1.96 4.27
CA ALA A 76 5.17 -2.81 5.20
C ALA A 76 4.50 -3.99 4.49
N ALA A 77 3.87 -3.75 3.33
CA ALA A 77 3.24 -4.78 2.50
C ALA A 77 4.26 -5.84 2.03
N MET A 78 5.50 -5.41 1.75
CA MET A 78 6.61 -6.30 1.39
C MET A 78 7.25 -7.02 2.59
N GLY A 79 6.75 -6.81 3.83
CA GLY A 79 7.35 -7.36 5.05
C GLY A 79 8.69 -6.74 5.42
N GLY A 80 9.02 -5.56 4.89
CA GLY A 80 10.31 -4.90 5.02
C GLY A 80 10.46 -3.98 6.24
N ILE A 81 11.65 -3.40 6.36
CA ILE A 81 12.00 -2.34 7.32
C ILE A 81 12.50 -1.15 6.51
N PRO A 82 11.86 0.03 6.56
CA PRO A 82 12.33 1.22 5.87
C PRO A 82 13.67 1.69 6.47
N THR A 83 14.52 2.34 5.67
CA THR A 83 15.85 2.76 6.13
C THR A 83 16.22 4.18 5.67
N HIS A 84 16.05 4.48 4.40
CA HIS A 84 16.47 5.76 3.81
C HIS A 84 15.40 6.27 2.86
N ALA A 85 15.39 7.60 2.64
CA ALA A 85 14.53 8.18 1.62
C ALA A 85 15.18 9.39 0.93
N LEU A 86 14.74 9.61 -0.32
CA LEU A 86 15.00 10.81 -1.12
C LEU A 86 13.67 11.53 -1.34
N VAL A 87 13.66 12.87 -1.27
CA VAL A 87 12.44 13.68 -1.42
C VAL A 87 12.62 14.70 -2.52
N THR A 88 11.66 14.78 -3.43
CA THR A 88 11.65 15.80 -4.47
C THR A 88 10.37 16.65 -4.35
N LEU A 89 10.52 17.96 -4.51
CA LEU A 89 9.43 18.93 -4.41
C LEU A 89 9.30 19.73 -5.69
N SER A 90 8.06 19.95 -6.13
CA SER A 90 7.72 20.85 -7.23
C SER A 90 6.65 21.83 -6.76
N LEU A 91 6.96 23.14 -6.70
CA LEU A 91 6.15 24.12 -5.97
C LEU A 91 5.91 25.40 -6.79
N ASN A 92 4.67 25.90 -6.75
CA ASN A 92 4.31 27.22 -7.26
C ASN A 92 3.09 27.78 -6.50
N PRO A 93 3.20 28.91 -5.75
CA PRO A 93 4.46 29.61 -5.45
C PRO A 93 5.38 28.79 -4.54
N VAL A 94 6.65 29.15 -4.51
CA VAL A 94 7.58 28.70 -3.47
C VAL A 94 7.24 29.48 -2.19
N ASP A 95 6.73 28.79 -1.19
CA ASP A 95 6.33 29.32 0.11
C ASP A 95 7.31 28.81 1.17
N GLU A 96 8.14 29.70 1.70
CA GLU A 96 9.18 29.35 2.67
C GLU A 96 8.58 28.85 3.99
N VAL A 97 7.45 29.40 4.44
CA VAL A 97 6.77 28.98 5.68
C VAL A 97 6.20 27.58 5.51
N TRP A 98 5.58 27.33 4.35
CA TRP A 98 5.06 26.01 4.00
C TRP A 98 6.19 24.96 3.99
N LEU A 99 7.32 25.31 3.36
CA LEU A 99 8.50 24.42 3.27
C LEU A 99 9.09 24.13 4.64
N GLU A 100 9.22 25.13 5.51
CA GLU A 100 9.75 24.94 6.86
C GLU A 100 8.87 23.99 7.67
N GLN A 101 7.55 24.19 7.64
CA GLN A 101 6.60 23.33 8.35
C GLN A 101 6.55 21.90 7.76
N PHE A 102 6.60 21.77 6.43
CA PHE A 102 6.66 20.49 5.75
C PHE A 102 7.92 19.71 6.14
N ASN A 103 9.10 20.33 6.01
CA ASN A 103 10.37 19.68 6.29
C ASN A 103 10.51 19.29 7.77
N LYS A 104 10.04 20.16 8.69
CA LYS A 104 10.03 19.83 10.11
C LYS A 104 9.17 18.60 10.40
N ALA A 105 7.96 18.56 9.88
CA ALA A 105 7.04 17.43 10.11
C ALA A 105 7.53 16.16 9.42
N LEU A 106 8.18 16.27 8.26
CA LEU A 106 8.80 15.13 7.59
C LEU A 106 9.94 14.55 8.43
N SER A 107 10.79 15.41 9.00
CA SER A 107 11.88 15.01 9.91
C SER A 107 11.32 14.32 11.16
N ASP A 108 10.33 14.94 11.82
CA ASP A 108 9.71 14.37 13.03
C ASP A 108 9.07 12.99 12.75
N ALA A 109 8.42 12.84 11.60
CA ALA A 109 7.83 11.54 11.19
C ALA A 109 8.91 10.51 10.82
N ALA A 110 9.96 10.92 10.11
CA ALA A 110 11.07 10.06 9.74
C ALA A 110 11.81 9.51 10.96
N ASP A 111 11.99 10.32 12.01
CA ASP A 111 12.59 9.90 13.28
C ASP A 111 11.77 8.78 13.96
N ILE A 112 10.44 8.86 13.92
CA ILE A 112 9.55 7.82 14.49
C ILE A 112 9.80 6.45 13.85
N TYR A 113 9.98 6.43 12.52
CA TYR A 113 10.19 5.19 11.75
C TYR A 113 11.67 4.88 11.50
N GLN A 114 12.59 5.67 12.06
CA GLN A 114 14.04 5.52 11.87
C GLN A 114 14.45 5.56 10.40
N VAL A 115 13.81 6.42 9.61
CA VAL A 115 14.12 6.65 8.19
C VAL A 115 15.05 7.84 8.05
N ALA A 116 16.22 7.66 7.47
CA ALA A 116 17.13 8.76 7.17
C ALA A 116 16.74 9.42 5.84
N ILE A 117 16.40 10.70 5.84
CA ILE A 117 16.26 11.50 4.62
C ILE A 117 17.67 11.87 4.16
N ILE A 118 18.13 11.30 3.02
CA ILE A 118 19.52 11.38 2.58
C ILE A 118 19.76 12.33 1.41
N GLY A 119 18.71 12.99 0.92
CA GLY A 119 18.82 13.95 -0.17
C GLY A 119 17.51 14.16 -0.89
N GLY A 120 17.57 14.81 -2.03
CA GLY A 120 16.41 15.11 -2.87
C GLY A 120 16.67 16.28 -3.80
N ASP A 121 15.58 16.87 -4.30
CA ASP A 121 15.61 18.03 -5.18
C ASP A 121 14.41 18.96 -4.92
N VAL A 122 14.55 20.24 -5.26
CA VAL A 122 13.47 21.24 -5.19
C VAL A 122 13.44 22.04 -6.47
N ALA A 123 12.28 22.06 -7.14
CA ALA A 123 12.08 22.82 -8.37
C ALA A 123 10.85 23.74 -8.27
N GLY A 124 10.90 24.89 -8.95
CA GLY A 124 9.73 25.71 -9.20
C GLY A 124 8.86 25.09 -10.29
N ALA A 125 7.54 24.98 -10.04
CA ALA A 125 6.60 24.51 -11.07
C ALA A 125 6.14 25.63 -11.99
N PRO A 126 5.87 25.35 -13.28
CA PRO A 126 5.41 26.37 -14.23
C PRO A 126 3.95 26.82 -13.99
N VAL A 127 3.17 26.01 -13.29
CA VAL A 127 1.75 26.25 -12.96
C VAL A 127 1.54 26.24 -11.45
N PRO A 128 0.53 26.97 -10.92
CA PRO A 128 0.23 26.93 -9.49
C PRO A 128 -0.07 25.49 -9.01
N GLY A 129 0.39 25.19 -7.81
CA GLY A 129 0.19 23.92 -7.14
C GLY A 129 1.46 23.38 -6.46
N LYS A 130 1.30 22.32 -5.70
CA LYS A 130 2.37 21.63 -4.97
C LYS A 130 2.33 20.15 -5.27
N ALA A 131 3.50 19.60 -5.54
CA ALA A 131 3.69 18.15 -5.61
C ALA A 131 4.96 17.76 -4.84
N ALA A 132 4.90 16.66 -4.14
CA ALA A 132 6.04 16.07 -3.47
C ALA A 132 6.12 14.58 -3.81
N SER A 133 7.31 14.10 -4.14
CA SER A 133 7.58 12.69 -4.38
C SER A 133 8.65 12.21 -3.39
N LEU A 134 8.52 10.96 -2.95
CA LEU A 134 9.50 10.34 -2.06
C LEU A 134 9.86 8.98 -2.63
N THR A 135 11.15 8.70 -2.72
CA THR A 135 11.68 7.36 -2.98
C THR A 135 12.15 6.80 -1.66
N ILE A 136 11.57 5.67 -1.23
CA ILE A 136 11.95 4.98 -0.01
C ILE A 136 12.80 3.75 -0.31
N LEU A 137 13.80 3.52 0.53
CA LEU A 137 14.60 2.31 0.55
C LEU A 137 14.34 1.54 1.83
N GLY A 138 14.26 0.23 1.73
CA GLY A 138 14.08 -0.66 2.87
C GLY A 138 14.93 -1.92 2.74
N LEU A 139 14.93 -2.73 3.78
CA LEU A 139 15.57 -4.03 3.81
C LEU A 139 14.56 -5.10 4.22
N VAL A 140 14.66 -6.27 3.62
CA VAL A 140 13.87 -7.45 4.00
C VAL A 140 14.72 -8.71 3.96
N GLU A 141 14.54 -9.60 4.92
CA GLU A 141 15.07 -10.96 4.87
C GLU A 141 14.32 -11.75 3.78
N LYS A 142 15.01 -12.61 3.00
CA LYS A 142 14.38 -13.36 1.90
C LYS A 142 13.19 -14.19 2.37
N GLU A 143 13.28 -14.77 3.56
CA GLU A 143 12.23 -15.58 4.18
C GLU A 143 11.02 -14.78 4.67
N LYS A 144 11.18 -13.45 4.82
CA LYS A 144 10.11 -12.51 5.20
C LYS A 144 9.54 -11.71 4.03
N LEU A 145 10.11 -11.86 2.83
CA LEU A 145 9.60 -11.16 1.67
C LEU A 145 8.19 -11.61 1.33
N SER A 146 7.25 -10.69 1.34
CA SER A 146 5.88 -10.90 0.89
C SER A 146 5.69 -10.34 -0.51
N LEU A 147 5.10 -11.13 -1.40
CA LEU A 147 4.83 -10.77 -2.79
C LEU A 147 3.36 -11.03 -3.13
N ARG A 148 2.75 -10.18 -3.91
CA ARG A 148 1.37 -10.36 -4.41
C ARG A 148 1.20 -11.70 -5.13
N THR A 149 2.23 -12.17 -5.84
CA THR A 149 2.22 -13.39 -6.64
C THR A 149 2.26 -14.68 -5.81
N ASN A 150 2.41 -14.60 -4.49
CA ASN A 150 2.60 -15.78 -3.63
C ASN A 150 1.31 -16.33 -3.01
N ALA A 151 0.15 -15.66 -3.16
CA ALA A 151 -1.12 -16.19 -2.68
C ALA A 151 -1.49 -17.50 -3.39
N LYS A 152 -2.16 -18.39 -2.69
CA LYS A 152 -2.54 -19.73 -3.18
C LYS A 152 -4.04 -19.94 -3.06
N ALA A 153 -4.59 -20.74 -3.97
CA ALA A 153 -5.98 -21.17 -3.83
C ALA A 153 -6.19 -21.91 -2.50
N GLY A 154 -7.20 -21.49 -1.76
CA GLY A 154 -7.49 -21.98 -0.42
C GLY A 154 -6.96 -21.09 0.70
N ASP A 155 -6.06 -20.14 0.42
CA ASP A 155 -5.62 -19.17 1.42
C ASP A 155 -6.80 -18.32 1.89
N HIS A 156 -6.91 -18.16 3.20
CA HIS A 156 -7.90 -17.26 3.79
C HIS A 156 -7.48 -15.80 3.59
N LEU A 157 -8.46 -14.99 3.19
CA LEU A 157 -8.28 -13.56 3.06
C LEU A 157 -8.51 -12.86 4.39
N PHE A 158 -7.49 -12.15 4.86
CA PHE A 158 -7.56 -11.29 6.03
C PHE A 158 -7.35 -9.83 5.64
N LEU A 159 -7.98 -8.94 6.41
CA LEU A 159 -7.81 -7.49 6.33
C LEU A 159 -7.45 -6.93 7.71
N THR A 160 -6.53 -5.96 7.73
CA THR A 160 -6.31 -5.14 8.93
C THR A 160 -7.27 -3.94 8.96
N GLY A 161 -7.54 -3.39 10.14
CA GLY A 161 -8.18 -2.10 10.35
C GLY A 161 -9.61 -1.99 9.84
N SER A 162 -9.95 -0.85 9.24
CA SER A 162 -11.29 -0.51 8.75
C SER A 162 -11.25 0.32 7.48
N PHE A 163 -12.31 0.23 6.67
CA PHE A 163 -12.36 0.69 5.29
C PHE A 163 -13.44 1.74 5.03
N GLY A 164 -13.20 2.55 4.00
CA GLY A 164 -14.10 3.55 3.47
C GLY A 164 -14.10 4.87 4.23
N LYS A 165 -14.64 5.91 3.60
CA LYS A 165 -14.69 7.29 4.12
C LYS A 165 -13.33 7.87 4.49
N SER A 166 -12.25 7.48 3.81
CA SER A 166 -10.90 7.94 4.15
C SER A 166 -10.76 9.46 4.04
N PHE A 167 -11.30 10.06 2.98
CA PHE A 167 -11.32 11.52 2.82
C PHE A 167 -12.26 12.24 3.81
N PRO A 168 -13.55 11.87 3.94
CA PRO A 168 -14.46 12.56 4.86
C PRO A 168 -14.03 12.53 6.33
N THR A 169 -13.31 11.52 6.75
CA THR A 169 -12.81 11.38 8.13
C THR A 169 -11.37 11.89 8.30
N ALA A 170 -10.76 12.44 7.26
CA ALA A 170 -9.36 12.83 7.21
C ALA A 170 -8.38 11.67 7.54
N HIS A 171 -8.83 10.41 7.44
CA HIS A 171 -7.98 9.24 7.67
C HIS A 171 -6.79 9.22 6.71
N HIS A 172 -7.00 9.57 5.45
CA HIS A 172 -5.95 9.68 4.42
C HIS A 172 -4.78 10.62 4.78
N LEU A 173 -4.94 11.49 5.78
CA LEU A 173 -3.90 12.38 6.31
C LEU A 173 -3.31 11.88 7.64
N THR A 174 -4.06 11.02 8.37
CA THR A 174 -3.76 10.67 9.75
C THR A 174 -3.50 9.18 9.98
N PHE A 175 -3.60 8.35 8.94
CA PHE A 175 -3.34 6.92 9.06
C PHE A 175 -1.91 6.63 9.54
N SER A 176 -1.73 5.48 10.17
CA SER A 176 -0.42 4.93 10.51
C SER A 176 -0.14 3.74 9.61
N PRO A 177 0.99 3.69 8.89
CA PRO A 177 1.35 2.54 8.07
C PRO A 177 1.48 1.28 8.92
N ARG A 178 1.09 0.15 8.39
CA ARG A 178 1.01 -1.15 9.09
C ARG A 178 2.39 -1.85 9.16
N LEU A 179 3.43 -1.08 9.51
CA LEU A 179 4.81 -1.56 9.50
C LEU A 179 5.07 -2.67 10.52
N ALA A 180 4.64 -2.47 11.76
CA ALA A 180 4.81 -3.47 12.83
C ALA A 180 4.00 -4.73 12.53
N GLU A 181 2.79 -4.55 12.03
CA GLU A 181 1.87 -5.62 11.64
C GLU A 181 2.39 -6.41 10.45
N GLY A 182 2.87 -5.73 9.39
CA GLY A 182 3.48 -6.37 8.24
C GLY A 182 4.70 -7.20 8.64
N ARG A 183 5.56 -6.68 9.50
CA ARG A 183 6.71 -7.42 10.05
C ARG A 183 6.32 -8.61 10.91
N PHE A 184 5.24 -8.51 11.68
CA PHE A 184 4.69 -9.61 12.48
C PHE A 184 4.14 -10.73 11.60
N LEU A 185 3.46 -10.38 10.51
CA LEU A 185 2.82 -11.32 9.59
C LEU A 185 3.83 -12.04 8.69
N ALA A 186 4.82 -11.29 8.19
CA ALA A 186 5.74 -11.74 7.16
C ALA A 186 6.62 -12.92 7.59
N GLY A 187 6.60 -13.99 6.79
CA GLY A 187 7.35 -15.23 7.00
C GLY A 187 6.69 -16.19 7.97
N ASP A 188 6.16 -15.69 9.09
CA ASP A 188 5.58 -16.54 10.13
C ASP A 188 4.15 -16.98 9.77
N TYR A 189 3.31 -16.07 9.23
CA TYR A 189 1.91 -16.35 8.90
C TYR A 189 1.65 -16.29 7.40
N THR A 190 2.33 -15.44 6.67
CA THR A 190 2.13 -15.26 5.24
C THR A 190 3.43 -14.92 4.51
N CYS A 191 3.42 -15.14 3.19
CA CYS A 191 4.40 -14.59 2.24
C CYS A 191 3.69 -13.81 1.11
N ALA A 192 2.42 -13.45 1.32
CA ALA A 192 1.60 -12.74 0.32
C ALA A 192 0.74 -11.66 1.00
N MET A 193 1.15 -10.42 0.84
CA MET A 193 0.46 -9.23 1.33
C MET A 193 0.48 -8.14 0.27
N MET A 194 -0.42 -7.17 0.43
CA MET A 194 -0.52 -5.94 -0.34
C MET A 194 -1.17 -4.88 0.54
N ASP A 195 -0.85 -3.60 0.36
CA ASP A 195 -1.61 -2.52 0.98
C ASP A 195 -2.82 -2.09 0.13
N VAL A 196 -3.72 -1.29 0.71
CA VAL A 196 -4.92 -0.77 0.04
C VAL A 196 -4.78 0.73 -0.18
N SER A 197 -4.47 1.12 -1.41
CA SER A 197 -4.30 2.52 -1.82
C SER A 197 -5.41 3.03 -2.74
N ASP A 198 -5.82 2.22 -3.72
CA ASP A 198 -6.81 2.62 -4.76
C ASP A 198 -8.25 2.26 -4.40
N GLY A 199 -8.44 1.44 -3.39
CA GLY A 199 -9.71 0.91 -2.92
C GLY A 199 -9.71 -0.61 -2.85
N LEU A 200 -10.35 -1.15 -1.81
CA LEU A 200 -10.28 -2.58 -1.49
C LEU A 200 -10.63 -3.49 -2.68
N ALA A 201 -11.70 -3.18 -3.42
CA ALA A 201 -12.12 -4.02 -4.54
C ALA A 201 -11.08 -4.01 -5.68
N LYS A 202 -10.54 -2.83 -6.03
CA LYS A 202 -9.53 -2.71 -7.10
C LYS A 202 -8.22 -3.39 -6.70
N ASP A 203 -7.72 -3.12 -5.50
CA ASP A 203 -6.45 -3.67 -5.03
C ASP A 203 -6.53 -5.18 -4.80
N LEU A 204 -7.67 -5.68 -4.30
CA LEU A 204 -7.91 -7.10 -4.13
C LEU A 204 -8.00 -7.85 -5.49
N ALA A 205 -8.63 -7.22 -6.51
CA ALA A 205 -8.66 -7.78 -7.86
C ALA A 205 -7.25 -7.87 -8.46
N ARG A 206 -6.43 -6.83 -8.27
CA ARG A 206 -5.02 -6.80 -8.68
C ARG A 206 -4.23 -7.91 -7.98
N PHE A 207 -4.33 -8.01 -6.66
CA PHE A 207 -3.65 -9.06 -5.88
C PHE A 207 -4.03 -10.47 -6.36
N ALA A 208 -5.32 -10.72 -6.55
CA ALA A 208 -5.81 -12.00 -7.05
C ALA A 208 -5.31 -12.30 -8.46
N ALA A 209 -5.37 -11.31 -9.38
CA ALA A 209 -4.88 -11.45 -10.74
C ALA A 209 -3.38 -11.76 -10.80
N ASP A 210 -2.56 -11.07 -10.00
CA ASP A 210 -1.11 -11.25 -9.95
C ASP A 210 -0.73 -12.64 -9.43
N SER A 211 -1.58 -13.26 -8.59
CA SER A 211 -1.46 -14.64 -8.13
C SER A 211 -2.10 -15.68 -9.07
N GLY A 212 -2.73 -15.25 -10.17
CA GLY A 212 -3.47 -16.15 -11.06
C GLY A 212 -4.76 -16.73 -10.43
N LEU A 213 -5.36 -16.00 -9.48
CA LEU A 213 -6.50 -16.41 -8.66
C LEU A 213 -7.67 -15.42 -8.80
N SER A 214 -8.79 -15.76 -8.19
CA SER A 214 -9.91 -14.87 -7.87
C SER A 214 -10.18 -14.89 -6.36
N VAL A 215 -11.07 -14.03 -5.89
CA VAL A 215 -11.42 -13.95 -4.47
C VAL A 215 -12.91 -14.11 -4.28
N GLU A 216 -13.29 -14.89 -3.29
CA GLU A 216 -14.64 -14.94 -2.75
C GLU A 216 -14.68 -14.22 -1.41
N LEU A 217 -15.35 -13.06 -1.38
CA LEU A 217 -15.62 -12.28 -0.17
C LEU A 217 -16.89 -12.78 0.49
N HIS A 218 -16.86 -12.88 1.81
CA HIS A 218 -18.01 -13.17 2.63
C HIS A 218 -18.29 -11.98 3.55
N ASP A 219 -19.40 -11.26 3.33
CA ASP A 219 -19.81 -10.13 4.18
C ASP A 219 -21.19 -10.31 4.86
N PRO A 220 -21.56 -11.54 5.30
CA PRO A 220 -22.80 -11.72 6.05
C PRO A 220 -22.67 -11.00 7.40
N GLY A 221 -23.39 -9.90 7.55
CA GLY A 221 -23.38 -9.13 8.79
C GLY A 221 -22.20 -8.16 8.96
N ASN A 222 -21.63 -7.67 7.86
CA ASN A 222 -20.53 -6.67 7.83
C ASN A 222 -19.19 -7.19 8.37
N THR A 223 -18.70 -8.28 7.83
CA THR A 223 -17.39 -8.83 8.18
C THR A 223 -16.23 -7.96 7.70
N ILE A 224 -16.42 -7.17 6.62
CA ILE A 224 -15.47 -6.15 6.21
C ILE A 224 -15.64 -4.94 7.13
N PRO A 225 -14.67 -4.59 7.99
CA PRO A 225 -14.84 -3.53 8.98
C PRO A 225 -15.09 -2.16 8.35
N ALA A 226 -16.09 -1.44 8.86
CA ALA A 226 -16.48 -0.12 8.37
C ALA A 226 -15.84 0.99 9.21
N ARG A 227 -15.19 1.98 8.58
CA ARG A 227 -14.81 3.22 9.23
C ARG A 227 -16.02 4.15 9.28
N ASP A 228 -16.31 4.67 10.47
CA ASP A 228 -17.35 5.68 10.70
C ASP A 228 -18.69 5.36 10.00
N GLY A 229 -19.14 4.11 10.10
CA GLY A 229 -20.40 3.68 9.49
C GLY A 229 -20.39 3.72 7.95
N ALA A 230 -19.24 3.54 7.32
CA ALA A 230 -19.13 3.44 5.86
C ALA A 230 -20.04 2.33 5.31
N THR A 231 -20.75 2.63 4.22
CA THR A 231 -21.54 1.64 3.50
C THR A 231 -20.64 0.57 2.89
N LEU A 232 -21.19 -0.59 2.51
CA LEU A 232 -20.41 -1.63 1.85
C LEU A 232 -19.71 -1.11 0.59
N ARG A 233 -20.41 -0.30 -0.21
CA ARG A 233 -19.82 0.31 -1.40
C ARG A 233 -18.63 1.21 -1.06
N GLN A 234 -18.72 2.05 -0.03
CA GLN A 234 -17.61 2.88 0.40
C GLN A 234 -16.43 2.04 0.93
N ARG A 235 -16.69 0.94 1.64
CA ARG A 235 -15.65 0.01 2.10
C ARG A 235 -14.90 -0.68 0.95
N LEU A 236 -15.58 -0.88 -0.19
CA LEU A 236 -15.01 -1.55 -1.36
C LEU A 236 -14.33 -0.56 -2.32
N ASP A 237 -14.93 0.62 -2.55
CA ASP A 237 -14.57 1.51 -3.63
C ASP A 237 -13.74 2.73 -3.19
N ASP A 238 -13.86 3.18 -1.91
CA ASP A 238 -13.07 4.33 -1.43
C ASP A 238 -11.59 3.92 -1.29
N GLY A 239 -10.69 4.77 -1.77
CA GLY A 239 -9.24 4.55 -1.66
C GLY A 239 -8.61 5.20 -0.44
N GLU A 240 -7.28 5.07 -0.37
CA GLU A 240 -6.42 5.66 0.65
C GLU A 240 -6.70 5.17 2.08
N ASP A 241 -7.01 3.88 2.23
CA ASP A 241 -7.19 3.23 3.53
C ASP A 241 -5.85 2.84 4.17
N TYR A 242 -4.84 2.46 3.37
CA TYR A 242 -3.50 2.04 3.82
C TYR A 242 -3.54 0.94 4.89
N GLU A 243 -4.49 0.01 4.71
CA GLU A 243 -4.59 -1.23 5.46
C GLU A 243 -3.97 -2.38 4.65
N LEU A 244 -3.67 -3.52 5.27
CA LEU A 244 -3.12 -4.68 4.59
C LEU A 244 -4.21 -5.66 4.16
N ILE A 245 -4.09 -6.15 2.93
CA ILE A 245 -4.69 -7.38 2.41
C ILE A 245 -3.69 -8.52 2.60
N ILE A 246 -4.12 -9.63 3.19
CA ILE A 246 -3.24 -10.70 3.61
C ILE A 246 -3.81 -12.04 3.15
N ALA A 247 -3.04 -12.82 2.40
CA ALA A 247 -3.36 -14.21 2.11
C ALA A 247 -2.68 -15.12 3.15
N VAL A 248 -3.47 -15.88 3.91
CA VAL A 248 -2.99 -16.72 5.01
C VAL A 248 -3.36 -18.17 4.77
N PRO A 249 -2.39 -19.10 4.77
CA PRO A 249 -2.68 -20.53 4.69
C PRO A 249 -3.70 -20.96 5.75
N PRO A 250 -4.69 -21.80 5.39
CA PRO A 250 -5.77 -22.20 6.32
C PRO A 250 -5.28 -22.74 7.66
N GLU A 251 -4.19 -23.50 7.64
CA GLU A 251 -3.58 -24.11 8.83
C GLU A 251 -2.96 -23.09 9.80
N LYS A 252 -2.65 -21.88 9.33
CA LYS A 252 -2.10 -20.79 10.16
C LYS A 252 -3.15 -19.81 10.67
N SER A 253 -4.36 -19.85 10.11
CA SER A 253 -5.39 -18.81 10.34
C SER A 253 -5.84 -18.72 11.79
N GLU A 254 -6.13 -19.85 12.44
CA GLU A 254 -6.57 -19.88 13.84
C GLU A 254 -5.43 -19.49 14.79
N GLN A 255 -4.19 -19.88 14.46
CA GLN A 255 -3.01 -19.45 15.21
C GLN A 255 -2.83 -17.96 15.10
N LEU A 256 -2.93 -17.37 13.90
CA LEU A 256 -2.82 -15.94 13.68
C LEU A 256 -3.83 -15.17 14.50
N LEU A 257 -5.12 -15.54 14.46
CA LEU A 257 -6.16 -14.89 15.24
C LEU A 257 -5.88 -14.93 16.75
N LYS A 258 -5.36 -16.04 17.26
CA LYS A 258 -5.01 -16.21 18.68
C LYS A 258 -3.79 -15.38 19.09
N GLU A 259 -2.82 -15.23 18.21
CA GLU A 259 -1.52 -14.60 18.50
C GLU A 259 -1.48 -13.12 18.08
N TRP A 260 -2.57 -12.59 17.46
CA TRP A 260 -2.66 -11.19 17.06
C TRP A 260 -2.50 -10.26 18.26
N CYS A 261 -1.39 -9.55 18.30
CA CYS A 261 -0.97 -8.77 19.47
C CYS A 261 -1.24 -7.25 19.35
N PHE A 262 -2.02 -6.83 18.36
CA PHE A 262 -2.38 -5.42 18.11
C PHE A 262 -3.84 -5.13 18.53
N PRO A 263 -4.12 -4.95 19.84
CA PRO A 263 -5.49 -4.94 20.37
C PRO A 263 -6.34 -3.77 19.90
N LYS A 264 -5.73 -2.70 19.39
CA LYS A 264 -6.43 -1.52 18.86
C LYS A 264 -6.68 -1.60 17.35
N LEU A 265 -6.12 -2.61 16.68
CA LEU A 265 -6.25 -2.81 15.25
C LEU A 265 -7.02 -4.12 15.00
N PRO A 266 -8.24 -4.06 14.44
CA PRO A 266 -8.95 -5.28 14.07
C PRO A 266 -8.17 -6.07 13.00
N LEU A 267 -8.22 -7.40 13.10
CA LEU A 267 -7.83 -8.32 12.06
C LEU A 267 -9.05 -9.17 11.71
N SER A 268 -9.52 -9.09 10.48
CA SER A 268 -10.78 -9.69 10.05
C SER A 268 -10.57 -10.68 8.93
N ARG A 269 -11.03 -11.93 9.10
CA ARG A 269 -11.11 -12.90 8.01
C ARG A 269 -12.39 -12.61 7.22
N VAL A 270 -12.25 -12.23 5.95
CA VAL A 270 -13.35 -11.72 5.13
C VAL A 270 -13.63 -12.56 3.89
N GLY A 271 -12.82 -13.58 3.60
CA GLY A 271 -13.00 -14.38 2.40
C GLY A 271 -11.90 -15.42 2.20
N ILE A 272 -11.78 -15.85 0.95
CA ILE A 272 -10.85 -16.90 0.53
C ILE A 272 -10.36 -16.65 -0.90
N PHE A 273 -9.10 -16.98 -1.18
CA PHE A 273 -8.57 -17.00 -2.54
C PHE A 273 -8.98 -18.32 -3.23
N VAL A 274 -9.50 -18.22 -4.45
CA VAL A 274 -10.04 -19.38 -5.19
C VAL A 274 -9.38 -19.51 -6.56
N ALA A 275 -9.22 -20.76 -7.03
CA ALA A 275 -8.82 -20.99 -8.40
C ALA A 275 -9.96 -20.59 -9.35
N ASP A 276 -9.64 -19.84 -10.39
CA ASP A 276 -10.61 -19.41 -11.41
C ASP A 276 -9.97 -19.44 -12.80
N GLN A 277 -10.80 -19.60 -13.82
CA GLN A 277 -10.37 -19.52 -15.23
C GLN A 277 -10.14 -18.07 -15.68
N THR A 278 -10.69 -17.10 -14.94
CA THR A 278 -10.55 -15.67 -15.20
C THR A 278 -10.01 -14.99 -13.93
N PRO A 279 -8.68 -14.96 -13.73
CA PRO A 279 -8.06 -14.35 -12.56
C PRO A 279 -8.44 -12.88 -12.38
N GLY A 280 -8.48 -12.43 -11.12
CA GLY A 280 -8.81 -11.05 -10.76
C GLY A 280 -10.29 -10.80 -10.49
N ARG A 281 -11.16 -11.82 -10.63
CA ARG A 281 -12.57 -11.65 -10.28
C ARG A 281 -12.78 -11.62 -8.78
N ILE A 282 -13.69 -10.74 -8.36
CA ILE A 282 -14.18 -10.70 -6.99
C ILE A 282 -15.63 -11.13 -6.96
N LEU A 283 -15.92 -12.13 -6.14
CA LEU A 283 -17.28 -12.55 -5.83
C LEU A 283 -17.62 -12.10 -4.42
N LEU A 284 -18.77 -11.49 -4.23
CA LEU A 284 -19.33 -11.15 -2.93
C LEU A 284 -20.53 -12.06 -2.67
N ASP A 285 -20.41 -12.95 -1.69
CA ASP A 285 -21.42 -13.97 -1.38
C ASP A 285 -21.88 -14.74 -2.65
N GLY A 286 -20.89 -15.14 -3.48
CA GLY A 286 -21.10 -15.87 -4.74
C GLY A 286 -21.53 -15.01 -5.94
N THR A 287 -21.76 -13.71 -5.77
CA THR A 287 -22.16 -12.81 -6.85
C THR A 287 -20.96 -11.99 -7.34
N PRO A 288 -20.60 -12.02 -8.61
CA PRO A 288 -19.54 -11.17 -9.14
C PRO A 288 -19.85 -9.69 -8.91
N ILE A 289 -18.88 -8.96 -8.37
CA ILE A 289 -18.95 -7.50 -8.25
C ILE A 289 -17.99 -6.85 -9.24
N GLN A 290 -18.38 -5.67 -9.71
CA GLN A 290 -17.51 -4.86 -10.53
C GLN A 290 -16.50 -4.17 -9.59
N GLU A 291 -15.22 -4.37 -9.86
CA GLU A 291 -14.17 -3.60 -9.25
C GLU A 291 -14.32 -2.12 -9.60
N LYS A 292 -14.30 -1.29 -8.59
CA LYS A 292 -14.21 0.16 -8.72
C LYS A 292 -13.14 0.63 -7.75
N GLY A 293 -12.52 1.73 -8.08
CA GLY A 293 -11.46 2.32 -7.29
C GLY A 293 -10.92 3.54 -8.05
N TYR A 294 -9.97 4.21 -7.48
CA TYR A 294 -9.35 5.36 -8.10
C TYR A 294 -8.49 4.92 -9.30
N ASP A 295 -8.51 5.69 -10.39
CA ASP A 295 -7.66 5.49 -11.58
C ASP A 295 -7.13 6.86 -12.02
N HIS A 296 -5.82 7.05 -11.97
CA HIS A 296 -5.16 8.31 -12.33
C HIS A 296 -5.32 8.70 -13.82
N PHE A 297 -5.72 7.79 -14.69
CA PHE A 297 -5.90 8.02 -16.13
C PHE A 297 -7.35 8.27 -16.54
N HIS A 298 -8.30 8.15 -15.62
CA HIS A 298 -9.70 8.41 -15.86
C HIS A 298 -10.22 9.46 -14.87
N GLU A 299 -10.88 10.52 -15.40
CA GLU A 299 -11.67 11.42 -14.57
C GLU A 299 -12.83 10.62 -13.94
N ASN A 300 -12.91 10.60 -12.63
CA ASN A 300 -14.00 10.01 -11.86
C ASN A 300 -15.23 10.91 -11.82
#